data_0373b74137cfbd4f93ca3c7f9cdd13f8
#
_entry.id   0373b74137cfbd4f93ca3c7f9cdd13f8
#
_cell.length_a   1.000
_cell.length_b   1.000
_cell.length_c   1.000
_cell.angle_alpha   90.00
_cell.angle_beta   90.00
_cell.angle_gamma   90.00
#
_symmetry.space_group_name_H-M   'P 1'
#
loop_
_entity.id
_entity.type
_entity.pdbx_description
1 polymer ?
#
loop_
_entity_poly.entity_id
_entity_poly.type
_entity_poly.pdbx_seq_one_letter_code
_entity_poly.pdbx_strand_id
1 'polypeptide(L)'
;MGEIETFESALQAFASTARVTSDADILRNYAVDGLLPLFVVTPTTTKQAAHVVALANQYGLSLLARGGGSRMSVGNLPERIDVLLETNRLTHVLEHEAPDLTCHVEAGLTLAALQAKLAKKGQWLALDPADAAQSTVGGILASNASGPKRLRYGSARDLVIGLHVIQANGEVTRSGGRVVKNVAGYDLNKLYIGSLGTLGIIVDANFKLHPLPIAERTLLLTFTNAGDSMQMVIALLGSLLVPSALELVDPAAASDMNDFFGVNLPTNRYTLAIDFEGATVTIDRQVDETRQLARKYGVLMVDDLAGESQDHFWEAVREHTQGTVTCKVAILVSQVATYLQIVEQVCYRHDLEAAVVAHAGNGILFVELRPSDATYRLVEAIAELRLHAKEARGSLVVERCPVDLKRRISVWGEPGSDFYLMQRLKNQFDPNGTFVKGRFVGGL
;
A
#
# COMPACT_ATOMS: atom_id res chain seq x y z
N MET A 1 30.98 20.42 7.27
CA MET A 1 30.81 21.48 6.23
C MET A 1 31.44 21.07 4.92
N GLY A 2 32.73 20.69 4.87
CA GLY A 2 33.41 20.36 3.60
C GLY A 2 32.82 19.23 2.73
N GLU A 3 32.25 18.17 3.31
CA GLU A 3 31.66 17.06 2.53
C GLU A 3 30.35 17.47 1.84
N ILE A 4 29.53 18.29 2.50
CA ILE A 4 28.25 18.80 1.95
C ILE A 4 28.52 19.79 0.80
N GLU A 5 29.51 20.71 0.95
CA GLU A 5 29.89 21.66 -0.09
C GLU A 5 30.48 20.94 -1.30
N THR A 6 31.26 19.87 -1.07
CA THR A 6 31.85 19.06 -2.14
C THR A 6 30.78 18.23 -2.86
N PHE A 7 29.81 17.70 -2.13
CA PHE A 7 28.62 17.01 -2.70
C PHE A 7 27.79 17.97 -3.55
N GLU A 8 27.51 19.17 -3.05
CA GLU A 8 26.77 20.21 -3.79
C GLU A 8 27.48 20.57 -5.09
N SER A 9 28.81 20.76 -5.05
CA SER A 9 29.63 21.04 -6.24
C SER A 9 29.60 19.89 -7.26
N ALA A 10 29.64 18.64 -6.78
CA ALA A 10 29.49 17.45 -7.63
C ALA A 10 28.10 17.34 -8.27
N LEU A 11 27.04 17.69 -7.52
CA LEU A 11 25.68 17.76 -8.06
C LEU A 11 25.49 18.91 -9.06
N GLN A 12 26.14 20.06 -8.87
CA GLN A 12 26.07 21.19 -9.79
C GLN A 12 26.67 20.86 -11.18
N ALA A 13 27.69 20.04 -11.23
CA ALA A 13 28.21 19.51 -12.49
C ALA A 13 27.13 18.68 -13.25
N PHE A 14 26.14 18.20 -12.54
CA PHE A 14 25.01 17.40 -13.06
C PHE A 14 23.75 18.22 -13.31
N ALA A 15 23.66 19.44 -12.76
CA ALA A 15 22.47 20.30 -12.73
C ALA A 15 22.02 20.79 -14.11
N SER A 16 22.84 20.63 -15.17
CA SER A 16 22.43 20.93 -16.55
C SER A 16 21.30 20.01 -17.06
N THR A 17 21.04 18.87 -16.41
CA THR A 17 20.12 17.83 -16.86
C THR A 17 19.19 17.28 -15.78
N ALA A 18 19.52 17.42 -14.49
CA ALA A 18 18.67 17.08 -13.34
C ALA A 18 18.30 18.33 -12.55
N ARG A 19 17.09 18.40 -12.03
CA ARG A 19 16.73 19.50 -11.11
C ARG A 19 17.31 19.22 -9.73
N VAL A 20 18.12 20.14 -9.23
CA VAL A 20 18.65 20.11 -7.85
C VAL A 20 18.14 21.37 -7.14
N THR A 21 17.66 21.24 -5.91
CA THR A 21 17.30 22.37 -5.07
C THR A 21 17.81 22.19 -3.64
N SER A 22 18.36 23.27 -3.08
CA SER A 22 18.72 23.45 -1.66
C SER A 22 17.99 24.67 -1.05
N ASP A 23 17.03 25.25 -1.78
CA ASP A 23 16.23 26.37 -1.34
C ASP A 23 15.33 25.98 -0.15
N ALA A 24 15.53 26.62 1.00
CA ALA A 24 14.84 26.30 2.26
C ALA A 24 13.31 26.40 2.17
N ASP A 25 12.76 27.33 1.38
CA ASP A 25 11.31 27.47 1.23
C ASP A 25 10.72 26.35 0.40
N ILE A 26 11.43 25.91 -0.62
CA ILE A 26 11.06 24.76 -1.44
C ILE A 26 11.19 23.46 -0.62
N LEU A 27 12.26 23.29 0.17
CA LEU A 27 12.51 22.09 0.96
C LEU A 27 11.41 21.79 1.99
N ARG A 28 10.71 22.83 2.50
CA ARG A 28 9.58 22.64 3.42
C ARG A 28 8.46 21.77 2.85
N ASN A 29 8.26 21.77 1.53
CA ASN A 29 7.26 20.94 0.85
C ASN A 29 7.69 19.45 0.76
N TYR A 30 8.94 19.17 1.12
CA TYR A 30 9.54 17.84 1.09
C TYR A 30 9.84 17.27 2.49
N ALA A 31 9.32 17.92 3.53
CA ALA A 31 9.45 17.43 4.89
C ALA A 31 8.84 16.02 5.03
N VAL A 32 9.54 15.14 5.74
CA VAL A 32 9.05 13.81 6.07
C VAL A 32 9.11 13.63 7.58
N ASP A 33 7.95 13.44 8.20
CA ASP A 33 7.82 13.33 9.66
C ASP A 33 8.51 14.50 10.43
N GLY A 34 8.49 15.70 9.83
CA GLY A 34 9.10 16.91 10.40
C GLY A 34 10.59 17.10 10.09
N LEU A 35 11.26 16.15 9.45
CA LEU A 35 12.63 16.30 8.98
C LEU A 35 12.67 16.90 7.57
N LEU A 36 13.51 17.94 7.41
CA LEU A 36 13.76 18.56 6.11
C LEU A 36 15.02 17.93 5.48
N PRO A 37 14.97 17.58 4.18
CA PRO A 37 16.19 17.20 3.46
C PRO A 37 17.11 18.42 3.27
N LEU A 38 18.39 18.19 3.06
CA LEU A 38 19.34 19.24 2.66
C LEU A 38 19.24 19.52 1.15
N PHE A 39 18.98 18.48 0.38
CA PHE A 39 18.85 18.53 -1.07
C PHE A 39 17.67 17.73 -1.56
N VAL A 40 16.96 18.26 -2.57
CA VAL A 40 16.01 17.49 -3.39
C VAL A 40 16.59 17.39 -4.79
N VAL A 41 16.73 16.15 -5.29
CA VAL A 41 17.26 15.87 -6.61
C VAL A 41 16.21 15.11 -7.42
N THR A 42 15.84 15.65 -8.58
CA THR A 42 14.84 15.08 -9.48
C THR A 42 15.50 14.65 -10.80
N PRO A 43 16.01 13.41 -10.90
CA PRO A 43 16.64 12.89 -12.11
C PRO A 43 15.59 12.65 -13.21
N THR A 44 16.02 12.74 -14.47
CA THR A 44 15.20 12.42 -15.64
C THR A 44 15.56 11.08 -16.28
N THR A 45 16.63 10.45 -15.81
CA THR A 45 17.07 9.13 -16.29
C THR A 45 17.55 8.26 -15.12
N THR A 46 17.45 6.95 -15.28
CA THR A 46 18.01 5.96 -14.33
C THR A 46 19.50 6.18 -14.08
N LYS A 47 20.27 6.55 -15.12
CA LYS A 47 21.71 6.82 -14.99
C LYS A 47 21.99 8.01 -14.06
N GLN A 48 21.20 9.07 -14.13
CA GLN A 48 21.31 10.22 -13.23
C GLN A 48 20.94 9.81 -11.79
N ALA A 49 19.87 9.07 -11.60
CA ALA A 49 19.48 8.57 -10.27
C ALA A 49 20.60 7.71 -9.65
N ALA A 50 21.17 6.80 -10.43
CA ALA A 50 22.28 5.95 -10.02
C ALA A 50 23.52 6.75 -9.59
N HIS A 51 23.84 7.80 -10.34
CA HIS A 51 24.97 8.67 -10.00
C HIS A 51 24.74 9.44 -8.69
N VAL A 52 23.52 9.94 -8.44
CA VAL A 52 23.18 10.61 -7.17
C VAL A 52 23.32 9.65 -5.98
N VAL A 53 22.88 8.39 -6.13
CA VAL A 53 23.06 7.37 -5.10
C VAL A 53 24.53 7.08 -4.85
N ALA A 54 25.35 6.95 -5.90
CA ALA A 54 26.77 6.72 -5.76
C ALA A 54 27.48 7.88 -5.04
N LEU A 55 27.13 9.14 -5.36
CA LEU A 55 27.63 10.31 -4.65
C LEU A 55 27.20 10.33 -3.19
N ALA A 56 25.92 10.07 -2.90
CA ALA A 56 25.42 10.02 -1.51
C ALA A 56 26.21 8.96 -0.70
N ASN A 57 26.44 7.78 -1.28
CA ASN A 57 27.26 6.73 -0.67
C ASN A 57 28.71 7.17 -0.45
N GLN A 58 29.32 7.81 -1.43
CA GLN A 58 30.71 8.29 -1.36
C GLN A 58 30.92 9.33 -0.26
N TYR A 59 29.94 10.22 -0.08
CA TYR A 59 30.01 11.32 0.92
C TYR A 59 29.29 10.98 2.24
N GLY A 60 28.88 9.73 2.47
CA GLY A 60 28.22 9.31 3.72
C GLY A 60 26.88 10.01 4.02
N LEU A 61 26.17 10.42 2.98
CA LEU A 61 24.89 11.11 3.09
C LEU A 61 23.71 10.12 3.09
N SER A 62 22.72 10.41 3.93
CA SER A 62 21.48 9.62 4.03
C SER A 62 20.52 10.01 2.92
N LEU A 63 20.09 9.03 2.11
CA LEU A 63 19.24 9.23 0.94
C LEU A 63 17.88 8.57 1.12
N LEU A 64 16.81 9.33 0.85
CA LEU A 64 15.43 8.86 0.83
C LEU A 64 14.82 8.99 -0.57
N ALA A 65 14.28 7.91 -1.12
CA ALA A 65 13.55 7.96 -2.37
C ALA A 65 12.10 8.42 -2.18
N ARG A 66 11.59 9.24 -3.11
CA ARG A 66 10.21 9.70 -3.17
C ARG A 66 9.65 9.53 -4.59
N GLY A 67 8.49 8.88 -4.69
CA GLY A 67 7.66 8.90 -5.89
C GLY A 67 6.64 10.04 -5.85
N GLY A 68 5.34 9.74 -5.87
CA GLY A 68 4.26 10.72 -5.71
C GLY A 68 4.09 11.32 -4.31
N GLY A 69 4.73 10.73 -3.30
CA GLY A 69 4.73 11.25 -1.93
C GLY A 69 3.58 10.79 -1.04
N SER A 70 2.59 10.06 -1.56
CA SER A 70 1.37 9.65 -0.82
C SER A 70 1.63 8.75 0.40
N ARG A 71 2.78 8.07 0.45
CA ARG A 71 3.14 7.12 1.52
C ARG A 71 4.45 7.45 2.25
N MET A 72 4.86 8.72 2.24
CA MET A 72 6.10 9.14 2.89
C MET A 72 6.04 9.02 4.42
N SER A 73 4.86 9.09 5.00
CA SER A 73 4.63 8.89 6.45
C SER A 73 4.58 7.43 6.90
N VAL A 74 4.64 6.45 6.00
CA VAL A 74 4.67 5.02 6.39
C VAL A 74 6.02 4.67 7.01
N GLY A 75 5.99 3.94 8.11
CA GLY A 75 7.18 3.52 8.87
C GLY A 75 7.45 4.38 10.10
N ASN A 76 8.49 3.99 10.85
CA ASN A 76 8.98 4.77 11.98
C ASN A 76 9.64 6.08 11.51
N LEU A 77 10.02 6.93 12.46
CA LEU A 77 10.70 8.18 12.16
C LEU A 77 12.07 7.91 11.53
N PRO A 78 12.41 8.59 10.42
CA PRO A 78 13.76 8.54 9.89
C PRO A 78 14.76 9.18 10.86
N GLU A 79 15.99 8.65 10.91
CA GLU A 79 17.04 9.23 11.74
C GLU A 79 17.56 10.55 11.16
N ARG A 80 17.77 10.59 9.83
CA ARG A 80 18.31 11.72 9.09
C ARG A 80 17.91 11.62 7.62
N ILE A 81 17.68 12.73 6.97
CA ILE A 81 17.47 12.82 5.52
C ILE A 81 18.37 13.94 4.98
N ASP A 82 19.43 13.59 4.26
CA ASP A 82 20.30 14.59 3.62
C ASP A 82 19.86 14.82 2.17
N VAL A 83 19.58 13.75 1.44
CA VAL A 83 19.19 13.80 0.03
C VAL A 83 17.81 13.15 -0.14
N LEU A 84 16.86 13.87 -0.71
CA LEU A 84 15.61 13.30 -1.18
C LEU A 84 15.70 13.13 -2.71
N LEU A 85 15.70 11.88 -3.16
CA LEU A 85 15.71 11.52 -4.57
C LEU A 85 14.28 11.35 -5.08
N GLU A 86 13.82 12.29 -5.92
CA GLU A 86 12.46 12.30 -6.43
C GLU A 86 12.38 11.62 -7.81
N THR A 87 11.69 10.49 -7.91
CA THR A 87 11.62 9.67 -9.13
C THR A 87 10.48 10.08 -10.08
N ASN A 88 9.71 11.12 -9.77
CA ASN A 88 8.50 11.53 -10.48
C ASN A 88 8.70 11.96 -11.96
N ARG A 89 9.95 12.09 -12.43
CA ARG A 89 10.28 12.35 -13.84
C ARG A 89 10.69 11.10 -14.62
N LEU A 90 10.78 9.93 -13.97
CA LEU A 90 10.94 8.64 -14.62
C LEU A 90 9.54 8.09 -14.97
N THR A 91 8.96 8.53 -16.09
CA THR A 91 7.51 8.37 -16.38
C THR A 91 7.19 7.66 -17.69
N HIS A 92 8.19 7.01 -18.31
CA HIS A 92 7.98 6.35 -19.58
C HIS A 92 7.38 4.94 -19.42
N VAL A 93 6.51 4.57 -20.36
CA VAL A 93 6.24 3.18 -20.69
C VAL A 93 7.33 2.75 -21.67
N LEU A 94 8.28 1.96 -21.19
CA LEU A 94 9.46 1.54 -21.94
C LEU A 94 9.10 0.48 -22.98
N GLU A 95 8.13 -0.39 -22.63
CA GLU A 95 7.67 -1.47 -23.51
C GLU A 95 6.22 -1.85 -23.12
N HIS A 96 5.38 -2.18 -24.08
CA HIS A 96 4.05 -2.74 -23.87
C HIS A 96 3.76 -3.80 -24.93
N GLU A 97 3.99 -5.06 -24.57
CA GLU A 97 3.71 -6.22 -25.42
C GLU A 97 2.29 -6.72 -25.14
N ALA A 98 1.31 -6.06 -25.78
CA ALA A 98 -0.09 -6.35 -25.55
C ALA A 98 -0.49 -7.83 -25.83
N PRO A 99 0.03 -8.52 -26.87
CA PRO A 99 -0.26 -9.93 -27.09
C PRO A 99 0.21 -10.83 -25.95
N ASP A 100 1.32 -10.48 -25.29
CA ASP A 100 1.93 -11.26 -24.21
C ASP A 100 1.41 -10.85 -22.82
N LEU A 101 0.52 -9.85 -22.75
CA LEU A 101 -0.02 -9.28 -21.51
C LEU A 101 1.11 -8.85 -20.55
N THR A 102 2.11 -8.15 -21.08
CA THR A 102 3.23 -7.63 -20.29
C THR A 102 3.50 -6.17 -20.60
N CYS A 103 3.99 -5.43 -19.58
CA CYS A 103 4.52 -4.10 -19.78
C CYS A 103 5.77 -3.85 -18.93
N HIS A 104 6.65 -2.97 -19.43
CA HIS A 104 7.83 -2.46 -18.76
C HIS A 104 7.68 -0.95 -18.59
N VAL A 105 7.73 -0.46 -17.36
CA VAL A 105 7.42 0.95 -17.04
C VAL A 105 8.39 1.51 -16.01
N GLU A 106 8.70 2.80 -16.14
CA GLU A 106 9.50 3.53 -15.16
C GLU A 106 8.73 3.78 -13.86
N ALA A 107 9.47 3.81 -12.75
CA ALA A 107 8.94 3.83 -11.38
C ALA A 107 8.19 5.12 -11.00
N GLY A 108 8.46 6.24 -11.67
CA GLY A 108 7.81 7.53 -11.41
C GLY A 108 6.46 7.71 -12.14
N LEU A 109 6.08 6.80 -13.03
CA LEU A 109 4.77 6.84 -13.69
C LEU A 109 3.67 6.59 -12.66
N THR A 110 2.63 7.45 -12.63
CA THR A 110 1.49 7.22 -11.73
C THR A 110 0.64 6.04 -12.21
N LEU A 111 -0.02 5.35 -11.27
CA LEU A 111 -0.86 4.21 -11.61
C LEU A 111 -2.01 4.64 -12.53
N ALA A 112 -2.66 5.76 -12.26
CA ALA A 112 -3.74 6.27 -13.11
C ALA A 112 -3.27 6.53 -14.55
N ALA A 113 -2.08 7.14 -14.74
CA ALA A 113 -1.52 7.39 -16.06
C ALA A 113 -1.14 6.07 -16.78
N LEU A 114 -0.66 5.07 -16.05
CA LEU A 114 -0.38 3.74 -16.58
C LEU A 114 -1.69 3.07 -17.03
N GLN A 115 -2.72 3.03 -16.17
CA GLN A 115 -4.02 2.43 -16.47
C GLN A 115 -4.64 3.05 -17.73
N ALA A 116 -4.62 4.38 -17.85
CA ALA A 116 -5.14 5.08 -19.04
C ALA A 116 -4.40 4.70 -20.34
N LYS A 117 -3.10 4.36 -20.25
CA LYS A 117 -2.34 3.87 -21.42
C LYS A 117 -2.68 2.43 -21.76
N LEU A 118 -2.77 1.55 -20.77
CA LEU A 118 -3.07 0.13 -20.93
C LEU A 118 -4.50 -0.11 -21.44
N ALA A 119 -5.46 0.68 -20.95
CA ALA A 119 -6.87 0.61 -21.34
C ALA A 119 -7.10 0.81 -22.85
N LYS A 120 -6.23 1.57 -23.55
CA LYS A 120 -6.27 1.73 -25.01
C LYS A 120 -6.08 0.41 -25.78
N LYS A 121 -5.54 -0.62 -25.10
CA LYS A 121 -5.37 -1.96 -25.63
C LYS A 121 -6.28 -2.99 -24.95
N GLY A 122 -7.29 -2.52 -24.19
CA GLY A 122 -8.22 -3.38 -23.45
C GLY A 122 -7.55 -4.15 -22.30
N GLN A 123 -6.51 -3.59 -21.69
CA GLN A 123 -5.72 -4.22 -20.64
C GLN A 123 -5.57 -3.30 -19.43
N TRP A 124 -5.22 -3.87 -18.31
CA TRP A 124 -4.93 -3.15 -17.08
C TRP A 124 -3.91 -3.88 -16.19
N LEU A 125 -3.26 -3.15 -15.32
CA LEU A 125 -2.49 -3.67 -14.21
C LEU A 125 -3.44 -3.85 -13.01
N ALA A 126 -3.66 -5.08 -12.58
CA ALA A 126 -4.66 -5.43 -11.57
C ALA A 126 -4.23 -5.02 -10.15
N LEU A 127 -3.90 -3.74 -9.98
CA LEU A 127 -3.61 -3.06 -8.71
C LEU A 127 -4.60 -1.91 -8.53
N ASP A 128 -5.15 -1.80 -7.32
CA ASP A 128 -6.17 -0.82 -6.96
C ASP A 128 -5.94 -0.17 -5.58
N PRO A 129 -4.70 0.27 -5.25
CA PRO A 129 -4.46 0.98 -4.00
C PRO A 129 -5.19 2.32 -3.97
N ALA A 130 -5.35 2.88 -2.78
CA ALA A 130 -5.80 4.26 -2.61
C ALA A 130 -4.87 5.24 -3.34
N ASP A 131 -5.42 6.44 -3.69
CA ASP A 131 -4.67 7.55 -4.24
C ASP A 131 -3.93 7.23 -5.55
N ALA A 132 -4.58 6.51 -6.47
CA ALA A 132 -3.99 6.07 -7.74
C ALA A 132 -3.48 7.23 -8.62
N ALA A 133 -4.05 8.42 -8.47
CA ALA A 133 -3.67 9.62 -9.22
C ALA A 133 -2.27 10.15 -8.83
N GLN A 134 -1.90 10.03 -7.56
CA GLN A 134 -0.59 10.45 -7.04
C GLN A 134 0.37 9.27 -6.83
N SER A 135 -0.16 8.06 -6.55
CA SER A 135 0.65 6.88 -6.30
C SER A 135 1.42 6.46 -7.55
N THR A 136 2.76 6.55 -7.48
CA THR A 136 3.64 6.09 -8.56
C THR A 136 3.88 4.59 -8.47
N VAL A 137 4.21 3.96 -9.60
CA VAL A 137 4.56 2.55 -9.68
C VAL A 137 5.63 2.19 -8.64
N GLY A 138 6.72 2.95 -8.56
CA GLY A 138 7.79 2.71 -7.58
C GLY A 138 7.33 2.86 -6.14
N GLY A 139 6.46 3.84 -5.84
CA GLY A 139 5.89 4.05 -4.51
C GLY A 139 4.97 2.90 -4.08
N ILE A 140 4.13 2.40 -5.00
CA ILE A 140 3.27 1.22 -4.78
C ILE A 140 4.13 -0.01 -4.48
N LEU A 141 5.18 -0.24 -5.28
CA LEU A 141 6.08 -1.38 -5.08
C LEU A 141 6.86 -1.26 -3.77
N ALA A 142 7.47 -0.10 -3.50
CA ALA A 142 8.26 0.12 -2.29
C ALA A 142 7.44 -0.06 -1.01
N SER A 143 6.15 0.29 -1.01
CA SER A 143 5.25 0.14 0.14
C SER A 143 4.41 -1.16 0.11
N ASN A 144 4.45 -1.92 -0.99
CA ASN A 144 3.56 -3.06 -1.24
C ASN A 144 2.08 -2.69 -1.03
N ALA A 145 1.69 -1.51 -1.54
CA ALA A 145 0.33 -1.03 -1.43
C ALA A 145 -0.61 -1.86 -2.30
N SER A 146 -1.80 -2.12 -1.81
CA SER A 146 -2.84 -2.88 -2.51
C SER A 146 -4.21 -2.44 -2.04
N GLY A 147 -5.24 -2.72 -2.83
CA GLY A 147 -6.64 -2.48 -2.50
C GLY A 147 -7.48 -3.76 -2.47
N PRO A 148 -8.80 -3.63 -2.53
CA PRO A 148 -9.78 -4.72 -2.47
C PRO A 148 -9.57 -5.85 -3.48
N LYS A 149 -9.21 -5.52 -4.72
CA LYS A 149 -9.04 -6.49 -5.83
C LYS A 149 -7.85 -7.44 -5.64
N ARG A 150 -7.05 -7.22 -4.57
CA ARG A 150 -6.02 -8.19 -4.18
C ARG A 150 -6.57 -9.59 -3.88
N LEU A 151 -7.85 -9.72 -3.58
CA LEU A 151 -8.48 -11.02 -3.34
C LEU A 151 -8.33 -11.94 -4.57
N ARG A 152 -8.63 -11.44 -5.74
CA ARG A 152 -8.59 -12.20 -6.99
C ARG A 152 -7.24 -12.15 -7.68
N TYR A 153 -6.59 -10.99 -7.68
CA TYR A 153 -5.42 -10.73 -8.52
C TYR A 153 -4.09 -10.78 -7.76
N GLY A 154 -4.14 -10.84 -6.43
CA GLY A 154 -2.95 -10.76 -5.59
C GLY A 154 -2.47 -9.33 -5.37
N SER A 155 -1.25 -9.20 -4.90
CA SER A 155 -0.57 -7.95 -4.63
C SER A 155 0.48 -7.63 -5.70
N ALA A 156 1.20 -6.52 -5.55
CA ALA A 156 2.34 -6.20 -6.40
C ALA A 156 3.36 -7.36 -6.51
N ARG A 157 3.54 -8.14 -5.42
CA ARG A 157 4.45 -9.30 -5.37
C ARG A 157 4.04 -10.44 -6.32
N ASP A 158 2.76 -10.47 -6.71
CA ASP A 158 2.20 -11.51 -7.59
C ASP A 158 2.17 -11.06 -9.05
N LEU A 159 2.22 -9.75 -9.30
CA LEU A 159 2.09 -9.14 -10.62
C LEU A 159 3.44 -8.72 -11.23
N VAL A 160 4.43 -8.41 -10.40
CA VAL A 160 5.79 -8.07 -10.86
C VAL A 160 6.53 -9.30 -11.33
N ILE A 161 7.08 -9.24 -12.54
CA ILE A 161 7.91 -10.29 -13.13
C ILE A 161 9.38 -9.91 -13.26
N GLY A 162 9.73 -8.62 -13.09
CA GLY A 162 11.10 -8.15 -13.04
C GLY A 162 11.21 -6.71 -12.55
N LEU A 163 12.36 -6.37 -11.97
CA LEU A 163 12.71 -5.04 -11.45
C LEU A 163 14.10 -4.64 -11.88
N HIS A 164 14.32 -3.33 -12.11
CA HIS A 164 15.64 -2.74 -12.01
C HIS A 164 15.71 -1.89 -10.73
N VAL A 165 16.80 -2.08 -10.00
CA VAL A 165 17.02 -1.44 -8.69
C VAL A 165 18.40 -0.86 -8.63
N ILE A 166 18.52 0.40 -8.18
CA ILE A 166 19.79 1.04 -7.87
C ILE A 166 20.22 0.57 -6.47
N GLN A 167 21.40 -0.05 -6.40
CA GLN A 167 22.04 -0.47 -5.16
C GLN A 167 22.71 0.71 -4.44
N ALA A 168 23.09 0.54 -3.17
CA ALA A 168 23.71 1.60 -2.38
C ALA A 168 25.03 2.15 -3.00
N ASN A 169 25.75 1.34 -3.75
CA ASN A 169 26.97 1.76 -4.49
C ASN A 169 26.67 2.49 -5.82
N GLY A 170 25.41 2.69 -6.18
CA GLY A 170 24.98 3.29 -7.44
C GLY A 170 24.90 2.33 -8.63
N GLU A 171 25.20 1.05 -8.47
CA GLU A 171 25.02 0.07 -9.55
C GLU A 171 23.53 -0.22 -9.77
N VAL A 172 23.15 -0.36 -11.05
CA VAL A 172 21.80 -0.78 -11.43
C VAL A 172 21.80 -2.29 -11.61
N THR A 173 21.08 -2.98 -10.76
CA THR A 173 20.91 -4.43 -10.81
C THR A 173 19.55 -4.83 -11.32
N ARG A 174 19.46 -6.01 -11.93
CA ARG A 174 18.22 -6.58 -12.45
C ARG A 174 17.83 -7.81 -11.65
N SER A 175 16.55 -7.89 -11.29
CA SER A 175 15.92 -9.09 -10.73
C SER A 175 14.77 -9.53 -11.65
N GLY A 176 14.61 -10.84 -11.86
CA GLY A 176 13.57 -11.36 -12.75
C GLY A 176 13.82 -11.06 -14.24
N GLY A 177 12.76 -10.93 -15.01
CA GLY A 177 12.84 -10.74 -16.46
C GLY A 177 11.56 -10.22 -17.10
N ARG A 178 11.42 -10.45 -18.41
CA ARG A 178 10.24 -10.07 -19.20
C ARG A 178 9.29 -11.24 -19.43
N VAL A 179 9.63 -12.43 -18.96
CA VAL A 179 8.83 -13.64 -19.14
C VAL A 179 8.08 -13.97 -17.86
N VAL A 180 6.82 -14.34 -17.99
CA VAL A 180 5.91 -14.64 -16.86
C VAL A 180 6.42 -15.83 -16.04
N LYS A 181 7.11 -16.80 -16.68
CA LYS A 181 7.69 -17.95 -15.99
C LYS A 181 9.21 -17.85 -15.98
N ASN A 182 9.78 -17.36 -14.88
CA ASN A 182 11.22 -17.37 -14.65
C ASN A 182 11.51 -18.25 -13.43
N VAL A 183 12.24 -19.35 -13.66
CA VAL A 183 12.62 -20.35 -12.64
C VAL A 183 14.12 -20.33 -12.35
N ALA A 184 14.87 -19.40 -12.95
CA ALA A 184 16.31 -19.30 -12.77
C ALA A 184 16.62 -18.27 -11.65
N GLY A 185 17.29 -18.72 -10.60
CA GLY A 185 17.72 -17.88 -9.49
C GLY A 185 16.63 -17.58 -8.46
N TYR A 186 17.02 -16.76 -7.46
CA TYR A 186 16.11 -16.29 -6.41
C TYR A 186 15.23 -15.14 -6.92
N ASP A 187 13.98 -15.11 -6.48
CA ASP A 187 13.04 -14.02 -6.76
C ASP A 187 13.30 -12.81 -5.82
N LEU A 188 14.33 -12.05 -6.15
CA LEU A 188 14.68 -10.84 -5.39
C LEU A 188 13.63 -9.72 -5.54
N ASN A 189 12.71 -9.79 -6.52
CA ASN A 189 11.63 -8.82 -6.63
C ASN A 189 10.85 -8.75 -5.31
N LYS A 190 10.57 -9.93 -4.71
CA LYS A 190 9.85 -10.04 -3.45
C LYS A 190 10.59 -9.48 -2.24
N LEU A 191 11.90 -9.31 -2.32
CA LEU A 191 12.71 -8.67 -1.30
C LEU A 191 12.57 -7.15 -1.35
N TYR A 192 12.61 -6.57 -2.55
CA TYR A 192 12.51 -5.11 -2.74
C TYR A 192 11.08 -4.58 -2.55
N ILE A 193 10.07 -5.36 -2.95
CA ILE A 193 8.67 -4.98 -2.79
C ILE A 193 8.30 -4.97 -1.31
N GLY A 194 7.92 -3.79 -0.79
CA GLY A 194 7.60 -3.56 0.62
C GLY A 194 8.79 -3.16 1.49
N SER A 195 9.99 -2.95 0.90
CA SER A 195 11.19 -2.54 1.64
C SER A 195 11.25 -1.04 1.98
N LEU A 196 10.31 -0.23 1.55
CA LEU A 196 10.29 1.24 1.71
C LEU A 196 11.54 1.94 1.17
N GLY A 197 12.24 1.33 0.21
CA GLY A 197 13.47 1.87 -0.37
C GLY A 197 14.70 1.73 0.54
N THR A 198 14.63 0.96 1.62
CA THR A 198 15.77 0.78 2.55
C THR A 198 16.82 -0.21 2.06
N LEU A 199 16.52 -1.00 1.03
CA LEU A 199 17.43 -1.98 0.43
C LEU A 199 17.93 -1.58 -0.97
N GLY A 200 17.29 -0.59 -1.60
CA GLY A 200 17.59 -0.14 -2.94
C GLY A 200 16.45 0.69 -3.51
N ILE A 201 16.71 1.43 -4.59
CA ILE A 201 15.72 2.29 -5.25
C ILE A 201 15.21 1.62 -6.52
N ILE A 202 13.93 1.28 -6.54
CA ILE A 202 13.25 0.74 -7.73
C ILE A 202 13.12 1.87 -8.76
N VAL A 203 13.63 1.65 -9.97
CA VAL A 203 13.62 2.65 -11.06
C VAL A 203 12.71 2.27 -12.21
N ASP A 204 12.46 1.01 -12.41
CA ASP A 204 11.47 0.50 -13.35
C ASP A 204 11.02 -0.92 -12.97
N ALA A 205 9.91 -1.36 -13.56
CA ALA A 205 9.33 -2.67 -13.30
C ALA A 205 8.69 -3.28 -14.55
N ASN A 206 8.80 -4.61 -14.65
CA ASN A 206 8.06 -5.42 -15.59
C ASN A 206 6.86 -6.07 -14.88
N PHE A 207 5.69 -5.98 -15.50
CA PHE A 207 4.45 -6.53 -14.97
C PHE A 207 3.81 -7.52 -15.93
N LYS A 208 3.14 -8.50 -15.37
CA LYS A 208 2.06 -9.21 -16.07
C LYS A 208 0.77 -8.40 -15.96
N LEU A 209 0.03 -8.34 -17.06
CA LEU A 209 -1.22 -7.61 -17.17
C LEU A 209 -2.42 -8.56 -17.20
N HIS A 210 -3.60 -7.99 -17.06
CA HIS A 210 -4.87 -8.67 -17.26
C HIS A 210 -5.69 -7.95 -18.33
N PRO A 211 -6.54 -8.67 -19.09
CA PRO A 211 -7.57 -8.04 -19.89
C PRO A 211 -8.52 -7.25 -18.99
N LEU A 212 -9.01 -6.10 -19.47
CA LEU A 212 -10.09 -5.39 -18.81
C LEU A 212 -11.33 -6.30 -18.74
N PRO A 213 -12.02 -6.36 -17.60
CA PRO A 213 -13.27 -7.11 -17.49
C PRO A 213 -14.32 -6.54 -18.46
N ILE A 214 -15.13 -7.42 -19.04
CA ILE A 214 -16.21 -7.03 -19.97
C ILE A 214 -17.34 -6.33 -19.21
N ALA A 215 -17.62 -6.81 -18.02
CA ALA A 215 -18.62 -6.26 -17.08
C ALA A 215 -18.15 -6.43 -15.65
N GLU A 216 -18.67 -5.57 -14.78
CA GLU A 216 -18.48 -5.60 -13.33
C GLU A 216 -19.83 -5.39 -12.66
N ARG A 217 -20.04 -6.00 -11.48
CA ARG A 217 -21.22 -5.79 -10.66
C ARG A 217 -20.89 -5.99 -9.19
N THR A 218 -21.32 -5.06 -8.36
CA THR A 218 -21.16 -5.13 -6.91
C THR A 218 -22.51 -5.39 -6.23
N LEU A 219 -22.54 -6.36 -5.31
CA LEU A 219 -23.63 -6.57 -4.38
C LEU A 219 -23.28 -5.98 -3.03
N LEU A 220 -24.19 -5.22 -2.44
CA LEU A 220 -24.14 -4.79 -1.04
C LEU A 220 -25.13 -5.63 -0.22
N LEU A 221 -24.59 -6.38 0.73
CA LEU A 221 -25.39 -7.23 1.62
C LEU A 221 -25.37 -6.63 3.03
N THR A 222 -26.51 -6.29 3.57
CA THR A 222 -26.66 -5.72 4.91
C THR A 222 -26.93 -6.82 5.93
N PHE A 223 -26.19 -6.80 7.06
CA PHE A 223 -26.29 -7.75 8.16
C PHE A 223 -26.44 -7.05 9.50
N THR A 224 -27.04 -7.74 10.48
CA THR A 224 -27.19 -7.22 11.84
C THR A 224 -25.86 -7.15 12.59
N ASN A 225 -24.94 -8.10 12.33
CA ASN A 225 -23.68 -8.24 13.07
C ASN A 225 -22.55 -8.77 12.17
N ALA A 226 -21.31 -8.58 12.60
CA ALA A 226 -20.13 -9.03 11.91
C ALA A 226 -20.04 -10.56 11.78
N GLY A 227 -20.58 -11.31 12.74
CA GLY A 227 -20.56 -12.78 12.76
C GLY A 227 -21.29 -13.37 11.55
N ASP A 228 -22.51 -12.94 11.30
CA ASP A 228 -23.31 -13.39 10.15
C ASP A 228 -22.67 -12.97 8.83
N SER A 229 -22.14 -11.74 8.76
CA SER A 229 -21.39 -11.26 7.59
C SER A 229 -20.18 -12.16 7.27
N MET A 230 -19.41 -12.53 8.29
CA MET A 230 -18.20 -13.36 8.09
C MET A 230 -18.54 -14.84 7.83
N GLN A 231 -19.67 -15.36 8.32
CA GLN A 231 -20.15 -16.67 7.89
C GLN A 231 -20.49 -16.68 6.39
N MET A 232 -21.11 -15.61 5.89
CA MET A 232 -21.34 -15.43 4.45
C MET A 232 -20.03 -15.38 3.66
N VAL A 233 -19.02 -14.64 4.14
CA VAL A 233 -17.67 -14.59 3.51
C VAL A 233 -17.05 -15.98 3.44
N ILE A 234 -17.05 -16.74 4.53
CA ILE A 234 -16.51 -18.11 4.58
C ILE A 234 -17.25 -19.03 3.60
N ALA A 235 -18.56 -18.91 3.52
CA ALA A 235 -19.38 -19.70 2.59
C ALA A 235 -19.07 -19.35 1.12
N LEU A 236 -18.87 -18.06 0.80
CA LEU A 236 -18.45 -17.62 -0.53
C LEU A 236 -17.09 -18.20 -0.91
N LEU A 237 -16.10 -18.07 -0.02
CA LEU A 237 -14.75 -18.60 -0.25
C LEU A 237 -14.71 -20.14 -0.38
N GLY A 238 -15.65 -20.83 0.25
CA GLY A 238 -15.82 -22.30 0.13
C GLY A 238 -16.67 -22.75 -1.07
N SER A 239 -17.19 -21.83 -1.88
CA SER A 239 -18.06 -22.09 -3.02
C SER A 239 -17.29 -22.10 -4.36
N LEU A 240 -18.02 -22.24 -5.46
CA LEU A 240 -17.52 -22.07 -6.83
C LEU A 240 -17.62 -20.61 -7.33
N LEU A 241 -18.01 -19.70 -6.47
CA LEU A 241 -18.08 -18.27 -6.78
C LEU A 241 -16.69 -17.66 -6.71
N VAL A 242 -16.40 -16.73 -7.60
CA VAL A 242 -15.07 -16.11 -7.73
C VAL A 242 -15.22 -14.59 -7.66
N PRO A 243 -15.45 -14.03 -6.45
CA PRO A 243 -15.49 -12.59 -6.26
C PRO A 243 -14.11 -11.97 -6.54
N SER A 244 -14.11 -10.77 -7.12
CA SER A 244 -12.89 -9.97 -7.31
C SER A 244 -12.49 -9.23 -6.04
N ALA A 245 -13.45 -8.82 -5.23
CA ALA A 245 -13.28 -8.20 -3.92
C ALA A 245 -14.37 -8.63 -2.94
N LEU A 246 -14.03 -8.67 -1.65
CA LEU A 246 -14.94 -8.89 -0.51
C LEU A 246 -14.56 -7.91 0.60
N GLU A 247 -15.41 -6.88 0.79
CA GLU A 247 -15.17 -5.82 1.77
C GLU A 247 -16.28 -5.78 2.82
N LEU A 248 -15.87 -5.83 4.08
CA LEU A 248 -16.78 -5.63 5.20
C LEU A 248 -16.60 -4.22 5.75
N VAL A 249 -17.67 -3.44 5.73
CA VAL A 249 -17.75 -2.08 6.25
C VAL A 249 -18.57 -2.11 7.55
N ASP A 250 -17.98 -1.62 8.64
CA ASP A 250 -18.68 -1.50 9.91
C ASP A 250 -19.63 -0.28 9.95
N PRO A 251 -20.50 -0.15 10.95
CA PRO A 251 -21.43 0.98 11.07
C PRO A 251 -20.76 2.35 11.11
N ALA A 252 -19.60 2.47 11.75
CA ALA A 252 -18.88 3.74 11.88
C ALA A 252 -18.21 4.14 10.56
N ALA A 253 -17.58 3.20 9.87
CA ALA A 253 -17.04 3.43 8.54
C ALA A 253 -18.13 3.74 7.52
N ALA A 254 -19.32 3.11 7.63
CA ALA A 254 -20.45 3.43 6.79
C ALA A 254 -20.91 4.89 6.99
N SER A 255 -20.93 5.38 8.23
CA SER A 255 -21.24 6.80 8.51
C SER A 255 -20.21 7.73 7.85
N ASP A 256 -18.91 7.45 8.04
CA ASP A 256 -17.85 8.26 7.42
C ASP A 256 -17.93 8.26 5.90
N MET A 257 -18.16 7.10 5.29
CA MET A 257 -18.28 6.98 3.84
C MET A 257 -19.50 7.77 3.31
N ASN A 258 -20.61 7.79 4.07
CA ASN A 258 -21.77 8.61 3.71
C ASN A 258 -21.44 10.12 3.80
N ASP A 259 -20.78 10.53 4.88
CA ASP A 259 -20.51 11.94 5.17
C ASP A 259 -19.43 12.53 4.22
N PHE A 260 -18.36 11.77 3.96
CA PHE A 260 -17.22 12.27 3.19
C PHE A 260 -17.29 11.96 1.70
N PHE A 261 -17.92 10.87 1.33
CA PHE A 261 -17.97 10.42 -0.07
C PHE A 261 -19.39 10.40 -0.65
N GLY A 262 -20.43 10.63 0.16
CA GLY A 262 -21.81 10.66 -0.32
C GLY A 262 -22.35 9.31 -0.79
N VAL A 263 -21.77 8.20 -0.34
CA VAL A 263 -22.38 6.87 -0.51
C VAL A 263 -23.57 6.72 0.45
N ASN A 264 -24.49 5.83 0.16
CA ASN A 264 -25.69 5.67 0.98
C ASN A 264 -25.74 4.28 1.62
N LEU A 265 -24.97 4.09 2.70
CA LEU A 265 -24.88 2.84 3.45
C LEU A 265 -25.68 2.91 4.76
N PRO A 266 -26.25 1.78 5.24
CA PRO A 266 -26.86 1.71 6.57
C PRO A 266 -25.82 1.97 7.69
N THR A 267 -26.02 3.02 8.50
CA THR A 267 -25.06 3.44 9.55
C THR A 267 -25.23 2.72 10.89
N ASN A 268 -26.15 1.78 10.98
CA ASN A 268 -26.42 0.96 12.18
C ASN A 268 -26.31 -0.54 11.89
N ARG A 269 -25.69 -0.90 10.79
CA ARG A 269 -25.56 -2.27 10.30
C ARG A 269 -24.21 -2.49 9.65
N TYR A 270 -23.81 -3.74 9.52
CA TYR A 270 -22.64 -4.14 8.75
C TYR A 270 -23.00 -4.31 7.28
N THR A 271 -22.19 -3.78 6.39
CA THR A 271 -22.34 -3.93 4.94
C THR A 271 -21.20 -4.79 4.39
N LEU A 272 -21.54 -5.93 3.78
CA LEU A 272 -20.60 -6.76 3.01
C LEU A 272 -20.75 -6.42 1.54
N ALA A 273 -19.73 -5.83 0.95
CA ALA A 273 -19.64 -5.57 -0.48
C ALA A 273 -18.93 -6.72 -1.18
N ILE A 274 -19.53 -7.22 -2.24
CA ILE A 274 -19.03 -8.34 -3.04
C ILE A 274 -18.96 -7.88 -4.49
N ASP A 275 -17.75 -7.86 -5.05
CA ASP A 275 -17.53 -7.49 -6.45
C ASP A 275 -17.32 -8.72 -7.34
N PHE A 276 -17.94 -8.72 -8.50
CA PHE A 276 -17.79 -9.73 -9.54
C PHE A 276 -17.40 -9.09 -10.87
N GLU A 277 -16.39 -9.66 -11.51
CA GLU A 277 -15.86 -9.22 -12.80
C GLU A 277 -15.82 -10.38 -13.81
N GLY A 278 -16.12 -10.09 -15.07
CA GLY A 278 -16.00 -11.08 -16.15
C GLY A 278 -17.04 -10.92 -17.26
N ALA A 279 -17.46 -12.03 -17.84
CA ALA A 279 -18.52 -12.05 -18.84
C ALA A 279 -19.89 -11.89 -18.16
N THR A 280 -20.79 -11.09 -18.74
CA THR A 280 -22.10 -10.75 -18.17
C THR A 280 -22.89 -11.99 -17.71
N VAL A 281 -22.98 -13.03 -18.55
CA VAL A 281 -23.70 -14.26 -18.19
C VAL A 281 -23.12 -14.95 -16.95
N THR A 282 -21.77 -14.89 -16.80
CA THR A 282 -21.09 -15.48 -15.64
C THR A 282 -21.37 -14.67 -14.39
N ILE A 283 -21.39 -13.35 -14.51
CA ILE A 283 -21.70 -12.43 -13.40
C ILE A 283 -23.14 -12.64 -12.95
N ASP A 284 -24.11 -12.66 -13.87
CA ASP A 284 -25.53 -12.85 -13.55
C ASP A 284 -25.76 -14.15 -12.75
N ARG A 285 -25.14 -15.26 -13.18
CA ARG A 285 -25.16 -16.53 -12.43
C ARG A 285 -24.57 -16.36 -11.03
N GLN A 286 -23.39 -15.74 -10.89
CA GLN A 286 -22.73 -15.57 -9.60
C GLN A 286 -23.55 -14.67 -8.65
N VAL A 287 -24.18 -13.63 -9.17
CA VAL A 287 -25.08 -12.74 -8.44
C VAL A 287 -26.30 -13.51 -7.91
N ASP A 288 -26.95 -14.32 -8.75
CA ASP A 288 -28.12 -15.10 -8.36
C ASP A 288 -27.77 -16.17 -7.32
N GLU A 289 -26.66 -16.89 -7.49
CA GLU A 289 -26.18 -17.86 -6.51
C GLU A 289 -25.80 -17.18 -5.19
N THR A 290 -25.19 -16.00 -5.23
CA THR A 290 -24.86 -15.19 -4.05
C THR A 290 -26.11 -14.76 -3.28
N ARG A 291 -27.16 -14.32 -3.98
CA ARG A 291 -28.45 -13.96 -3.36
C ARG A 291 -29.11 -15.16 -2.69
N GLN A 292 -29.05 -16.34 -3.33
CA GLN A 292 -29.56 -17.57 -2.74
C GLN A 292 -28.80 -17.99 -1.49
N LEU A 293 -27.45 -17.85 -1.53
CA LEU A 293 -26.56 -18.15 -0.43
C LEU A 293 -26.82 -17.19 0.75
N ALA A 294 -26.91 -15.89 0.49
CA ALA A 294 -27.10 -14.84 1.49
C ALA A 294 -28.36 -15.04 2.35
N ARG A 295 -29.44 -15.55 1.77
CA ARG A 295 -30.71 -15.89 2.50
C ARG A 295 -30.46 -16.89 3.63
N LYS A 296 -29.43 -17.73 3.55
CA LYS A 296 -29.11 -18.73 4.58
C LYS A 296 -28.32 -18.14 5.75
N TYR A 297 -27.75 -16.95 5.57
CA TYR A 297 -26.85 -16.31 6.53
C TYR A 297 -27.41 -15.01 7.12
N GLY A 298 -28.73 -14.86 7.15
CA GLY A 298 -29.39 -13.76 7.87
C GLY A 298 -29.22 -12.38 7.21
N VAL A 299 -29.07 -12.33 5.88
CA VAL A 299 -29.04 -11.07 5.13
C VAL A 299 -30.38 -10.34 5.33
N LEU A 300 -30.30 -9.03 5.62
CA LEU A 300 -31.48 -8.17 5.80
C LEU A 300 -31.90 -7.50 4.49
N MET A 301 -30.91 -7.05 3.72
CA MET A 301 -31.10 -6.31 2.47
C MET A 301 -29.99 -6.69 1.48
N VAL A 302 -30.32 -6.67 0.20
CA VAL A 302 -29.37 -6.88 -0.91
C VAL A 302 -29.60 -5.81 -1.95
N ASP A 303 -28.62 -4.96 -2.17
CA ASP A 303 -28.62 -3.92 -3.18
C ASP A 303 -27.60 -4.21 -4.26
N ASP A 304 -27.86 -3.76 -5.49
CA ASP A 304 -26.96 -3.86 -6.63
C ASP A 304 -26.35 -2.49 -6.94
N LEU A 305 -25.04 -2.46 -7.14
CA LEU A 305 -24.36 -1.30 -7.71
C LEU A 305 -23.77 -1.65 -9.09
N ALA A 306 -23.86 -0.69 -10.02
CA ALA A 306 -23.25 -0.79 -11.33
C ALA A 306 -22.91 0.61 -11.87
N GLY A 307 -21.92 0.70 -12.77
CA GLY A 307 -21.49 1.97 -13.38
C GLY A 307 -20.98 2.99 -12.35
N GLU A 308 -21.34 4.25 -12.50
CA GLU A 308 -20.81 5.35 -11.67
C GLU A 308 -21.03 5.15 -10.16
N SER A 309 -22.16 4.59 -9.73
CA SER A 309 -22.40 4.33 -8.30
C SER A 309 -21.47 3.26 -7.73
N GLN A 310 -21.12 2.27 -8.55
CA GLN A 310 -20.14 1.24 -8.18
C GLN A 310 -18.74 1.84 -8.10
N ASP A 311 -18.32 2.60 -9.10
CA ASP A 311 -17.00 3.24 -9.14
C ASP A 311 -16.81 4.15 -7.92
N HIS A 312 -17.82 4.95 -7.60
CA HIS A 312 -17.84 5.85 -6.45
C HIS A 312 -17.77 5.10 -5.10
N PHE A 313 -18.51 4.01 -4.96
CA PHE A 313 -18.44 3.17 -3.76
C PHE A 313 -17.03 2.59 -3.56
N TRP A 314 -16.42 2.02 -4.61
CA TRP A 314 -15.08 1.45 -4.50
C TRP A 314 -14.00 2.50 -4.29
N GLU A 315 -14.18 3.72 -4.82
CA GLU A 315 -13.33 4.86 -4.49
C GLU A 315 -13.43 5.18 -3.00
N ALA A 316 -14.63 5.30 -2.44
CA ALA A 316 -14.87 5.54 -1.02
C ALA A 316 -14.22 4.47 -0.13
N VAL A 317 -14.36 3.18 -0.49
CA VAL A 317 -13.71 2.06 0.22
C VAL A 317 -12.19 2.21 0.25
N ARG A 318 -11.56 2.52 -0.89
CA ARG A 318 -10.10 2.70 -0.96
C ARG A 318 -9.61 3.89 -0.17
N GLU A 319 -10.28 5.03 -0.30
CA GLU A 319 -9.84 6.29 0.34
C GLU A 319 -10.14 6.31 1.84
N HIS A 320 -11.17 5.60 2.32
CA HIS A 320 -11.45 5.47 3.76
C HIS A 320 -10.27 4.87 4.54
N THR A 321 -9.41 4.08 3.89
CA THR A 321 -8.21 3.51 4.53
C THR A 321 -7.09 4.52 4.78
N GLN A 322 -7.32 5.82 4.55
CA GLN A 322 -6.36 6.91 4.64
C GLN A 322 -6.56 7.84 5.86
N GLY A 323 -7.22 7.35 6.91
CA GLY A 323 -7.48 8.11 8.13
C GLY A 323 -6.22 8.58 8.88
N THR A 324 -6.42 9.45 9.90
CA THR A 324 -5.32 10.10 10.65
C THR A 324 -4.49 9.10 11.46
N VAL A 325 -5.16 8.14 12.13
CA VAL A 325 -4.50 7.03 12.86
C VAL A 325 -5.05 5.73 12.32
N THR A 326 -4.32 5.11 11.39
CA THR A 326 -4.76 3.89 10.72
C THR A 326 -3.87 2.73 11.10
N CYS A 327 -4.47 1.72 11.71
CA CYS A 327 -3.84 0.45 12.02
C CYS A 327 -4.27 -0.59 10.97
N LYS A 328 -3.29 -1.22 10.34
CA LYS A 328 -3.50 -2.37 9.47
C LYS A 328 -3.26 -3.65 10.25
N VAL A 329 -4.30 -4.45 10.35
CA VAL A 329 -4.30 -5.75 11.02
C VAL A 329 -4.36 -6.85 9.98
N ALA A 330 -3.53 -7.87 10.12
CA ALA A 330 -3.56 -9.06 9.27
C ALA A 330 -3.72 -10.29 10.15
N ILE A 331 -4.84 -11.00 10.00
CA ILE A 331 -5.22 -12.17 10.81
C ILE A 331 -5.87 -13.24 9.91
N LEU A 332 -6.18 -14.39 10.47
CA LEU A 332 -6.95 -15.40 9.73
C LEU A 332 -8.38 -14.89 9.43
N VAL A 333 -8.90 -15.19 8.25
CA VAL A 333 -10.27 -14.82 7.84
C VAL A 333 -11.31 -15.25 8.89
N SER A 334 -11.15 -16.44 9.49
CA SER A 334 -12.03 -16.96 10.54
C SER A 334 -12.01 -16.15 11.85
N GLN A 335 -11.03 -15.26 12.04
CA GLN A 335 -10.88 -14.45 13.25
C GLN A 335 -11.41 -13.02 13.07
N VAL A 336 -11.79 -12.61 11.86
CA VAL A 336 -12.18 -11.23 11.56
C VAL A 336 -13.36 -10.77 12.42
N ALA A 337 -14.45 -11.57 12.53
CA ALA A 337 -15.60 -11.20 13.35
C ALA A 337 -15.25 -11.05 14.84
N THR A 338 -14.44 -11.96 15.38
CA THR A 338 -13.96 -11.89 16.77
C THR A 338 -13.08 -10.65 16.99
N TYR A 339 -12.22 -10.36 16.04
CA TYR A 339 -11.32 -9.21 16.16
C TYR A 339 -12.06 -7.86 16.08
N LEU A 340 -13.14 -7.76 15.28
CA LEU A 340 -14.00 -6.58 15.28
C LEU A 340 -14.62 -6.35 16.67
N GLN A 341 -15.10 -7.40 17.35
CA GLN A 341 -15.59 -7.27 18.73
C GLN A 341 -14.48 -6.84 19.71
N ILE A 342 -13.25 -7.31 19.50
CA ILE A 342 -12.09 -6.88 20.29
C ILE A 342 -11.83 -5.38 20.06
N VAL A 343 -11.87 -4.90 18.82
CA VAL A 343 -11.72 -3.46 18.51
C VAL A 343 -12.76 -2.63 19.26
N GLU A 344 -14.04 -3.02 19.21
CA GLU A 344 -15.11 -2.34 19.95
C GLU A 344 -14.85 -2.31 21.46
N GLN A 345 -14.44 -3.45 22.06
CA GLN A 345 -14.16 -3.55 23.49
C GLN A 345 -12.93 -2.72 23.92
N VAL A 346 -11.86 -2.76 23.12
CA VAL A 346 -10.64 -1.97 23.40
C VAL A 346 -10.96 -0.48 23.29
N CYS A 347 -11.65 -0.05 22.25
CA CYS A 347 -12.06 1.34 22.09
C CYS A 347 -12.93 1.82 23.24
N TYR A 348 -13.90 1.01 23.67
CA TYR A 348 -14.75 1.34 24.83
C TYR A 348 -13.92 1.50 26.11
N ARG A 349 -12.94 0.60 26.39
CA ARG A 349 -12.07 0.71 27.59
C ARG A 349 -11.20 1.95 27.60
N HIS A 350 -10.72 2.35 26.43
CA HIS A 350 -9.81 3.50 26.30
C HIS A 350 -10.52 4.81 25.94
N ASP A 351 -11.87 4.80 25.93
CA ASP A 351 -12.69 5.96 25.55
C ASP A 351 -12.27 6.53 24.20
N LEU A 352 -12.22 5.65 23.20
CA LEU A 352 -11.91 5.92 21.80
C LEU A 352 -13.07 5.47 20.92
N GLU A 353 -13.13 6.01 19.71
CA GLU A 353 -13.97 5.51 18.65
C GLU A 353 -13.11 4.88 17.55
N ALA A 354 -13.66 3.91 16.84
CA ALA A 354 -13.02 3.31 15.68
C ALA A 354 -14.01 3.15 14.53
N ALA A 355 -13.48 3.25 13.32
CA ALA A 355 -14.16 2.86 12.08
C ALA A 355 -13.34 1.77 11.39
N VAL A 356 -14.00 0.73 10.87
CA VAL A 356 -13.29 -0.41 10.31
C VAL A 356 -13.80 -0.77 8.91
N VAL A 357 -12.86 -0.83 7.97
CA VAL A 357 -13.06 -1.48 6.67
C VAL A 357 -12.14 -2.69 6.60
N ALA A 358 -12.67 -3.84 6.21
CA ALA A 358 -11.91 -5.07 6.15
C ALA A 358 -11.96 -5.71 4.75
N HIS A 359 -10.78 -6.01 4.18
CA HIS A 359 -10.65 -6.97 3.09
C HIS A 359 -11.00 -8.37 3.64
N ALA A 360 -12.30 -8.62 3.78
CA ALA A 360 -12.84 -9.74 4.55
C ALA A 360 -12.37 -11.11 4.02
N GLY A 361 -12.19 -11.23 2.71
CA GLY A 361 -11.69 -12.45 2.06
C GLY A 361 -10.19 -12.71 2.27
N ASN A 362 -9.42 -11.70 2.75
CA ASN A 362 -7.98 -11.81 2.98
C ASN A 362 -7.59 -11.74 4.47
N GLY A 363 -8.54 -11.44 5.36
CA GLY A 363 -8.25 -11.25 6.79
C GLY A 363 -7.43 -10.01 7.09
N ILE A 364 -7.58 -8.93 6.30
CA ILE A 364 -6.90 -7.65 6.51
C ILE A 364 -7.95 -6.62 6.93
N LEU A 365 -7.71 -5.97 8.09
CA LEU A 365 -8.58 -4.91 8.56
C LEU A 365 -7.79 -3.59 8.60
N PHE A 366 -8.43 -2.53 8.19
CA PHE A 366 -7.98 -1.16 8.41
C PHE A 366 -8.84 -0.58 9.52
N VAL A 367 -8.22 -0.40 10.69
CA VAL A 367 -8.86 0.16 11.89
C VAL A 367 -8.42 1.61 11.98
N GLU A 368 -9.33 2.52 11.72
CA GLU A 368 -9.12 3.94 11.94
C GLU A 368 -9.52 4.27 13.38
N LEU A 369 -8.54 4.63 14.20
CA LEU A 369 -8.75 5.10 15.56
C LEU A 369 -8.94 6.62 15.54
N ARG A 370 -10.05 7.09 16.09
CA ARG A 370 -10.31 8.52 16.21
C ARG A 370 -9.63 9.03 17.47
N PRO A 371 -8.77 10.08 17.35
CA PRO A 371 -8.08 10.59 18.50
C PRO A 371 -9.07 11.25 19.47
N SER A 372 -8.98 10.89 20.74
CA SER A 372 -9.45 11.71 21.85
C SER A 372 -8.35 12.71 22.23
N ASP A 373 -8.66 13.65 23.12
CA ASP A 373 -7.72 14.69 23.59
C ASP A 373 -6.44 14.12 24.27
N ALA A 374 -6.35 12.81 24.46
CA ALA A 374 -5.28 12.14 25.19
C ALA A 374 -4.52 11.12 24.33
N THR A 375 -3.37 11.50 23.76
CA THR A 375 -2.48 10.63 22.96
C THR A 375 -2.11 9.32 23.68
N TYR A 376 -2.03 9.30 25.03
CA TYR A 376 -1.67 8.10 25.79
C TYR A 376 -2.70 6.97 25.60
N ARG A 377 -3.98 7.30 25.44
CA ARG A 377 -5.06 6.33 25.21
C ARG A 377 -4.86 5.59 23.90
N LEU A 378 -4.41 6.28 22.85
CA LEU A 378 -4.05 5.68 21.57
C LEU A 378 -2.86 4.71 21.72
N VAL A 379 -1.84 5.07 22.50
CA VAL A 379 -0.68 4.21 22.75
C VAL A 379 -1.10 2.91 23.42
N GLU A 380 -1.93 2.98 24.46
CA GLU A 380 -2.42 1.82 25.20
C GLU A 380 -3.37 0.97 24.34
N ALA A 381 -4.31 1.57 23.63
CA ALA A 381 -5.22 0.86 22.74
C ALA A 381 -4.47 0.12 21.60
N ILE A 382 -3.50 0.78 20.95
CA ILE A 382 -2.67 0.17 19.91
C ILE A 382 -1.86 -1.01 20.47
N ALA A 383 -1.30 -0.88 21.68
CA ALA A 383 -0.57 -1.96 22.34
C ALA A 383 -1.47 -3.17 22.61
N GLU A 384 -2.68 -2.93 23.12
CA GLU A 384 -3.67 -3.97 23.42
C GLU A 384 -4.18 -4.65 22.15
N LEU A 385 -4.58 -3.86 21.12
CA LEU A 385 -4.97 -4.40 19.81
C LEU A 385 -3.87 -5.25 19.19
N ARG A 386 -2.60 -4.82 19.31
CA ARG A 386 -1.45 -5.57 18.80
C ARG A 386 -1.27 -6.90 19.52
N LEU A 387 -1.48 -6.94 20.84
CA LEU A 387 -1.43 -8.17 21.63
C LEU A 387 -2.48 -9.17 21.12
N HIS A 388 -3.73 -8.72 20.94
CA HIS A 388 -4.81 -9.57 20.42
C HIS A 388 -4.57 -10.03 18.98
N ALA A 389 -3.98 -9.17 18.12
CA ALA A 389 -3.59 -9.59 16.78
C ALA A 389 -2.55 -10.72 16.81
N LYS A 390 -1.57 -10.64 17.74
CA LYS A 390 -0.56 -11.69 17.95
C LYS A 390 -1.17 -12.99 18.48
N GLU A 391 -2.12 -12.92 19.41
CA GLU A 391 -2.87 -14.08 19.92
C GLU A 391 -3.67 -14.75 18.79
N ALA A 392 -4.23 -13.98 17.86
CA ALA A 392 -4.87 -14.45 16.65
C ALA A 392 -3.88 -14.94 15.56
N ARG A 393 -2.60 -15.11 15.89
CA ARG A 393 -1.50 -15.48 14.97
C ARG A 393 -1.32 -14.53 13.81
N GLY A 394 -1.60 -13.26 14.03
CA GLY A 394 -1.50 -12.19 13.08
C GLY A 394 -0.54 -11.09 13.51
N SER A 395 -0.72 -9.92 12.91
CA SER A 395 0.10 -8.74 13.18
C SER A 395 -0.74 -7.47 13.09
N LEU A 396 -0.29 -6.42 13.78
CA LEU A 396 -0.80 -5.06 13.64
C LEU A 396 0.36 -4.10 13.37
N VAL A 397 0.24 -3.35 12.27
CA VAL A 397 1.15 -2.28 11.88
C VAL A 397 0.38 -0.97 11.86
N VAL A 398 0.96 0.10 12.39
CA VAL A 398 0.39 1.44 12.29
C VAL A 398 0.86 2.06 10.98
N GLU A 399 -0.01 2.12 9.97
CA GLU A 399 0.35 2.66 8.65
C GLU A 399 0.39 4.18 8.63
N ARG A 400 -0.51 4.81 9.41
CA ARG A 400 -0.56 6.28 9.55
C ARG A 400 -0.76 6.68 10.99
N CYS A 401 -0.05 7.69 11.42
CA CYS A 401 -0.31 8.39 12.67
C CYS A 401 0.48 9.70 12.73
N PRO A 402 0.09 10.65 13.61
CA PRO A 402 0.86 11.87 13.87
C PRO A 402 2.27 11.57 14.39
N VAL A 403 3.20 12.48 14.11
CA VAL A 403 4.62 12.36 14.53
C VAL A 403 4.76 12.15 16.03
N ASP A 404 3.95 12.84 16.85
CA ASP A 404 4.00 12.72 18.32
C ASP A 404 3.61 11.34 18.82
N LEU A 405 2.71 10.66 18.12
CA LEU A 405 2.40 9.26 18.40
C LEU A 405 3.55 8.33 17.96
N LYS A 406 4.16 8.57 16.78
CA LYS A 406 5.34 7.81 16.30
C LYS A 406 6.53 7.87 17.27
N ARG A 407 6.69 8.96 18.01
CA ARG A 407 7.74 9.10 19.04
C ARG A 407 7.52 8.20 20.25
N ARG A 408 6.31 7.70 20.45
CA ARG A 408 5.89 6.92 21.62
C ARG A 408 5.69 5.44 21.33
N ILE A 409 5.57 5.07 20.06
CA ILE A 409 5.34 3.67 19.64
C ILE A 409 6.29 3.27 18.52
N SER A 410 6.60 1.98 18.42
CA SER A 410 7.07 1.40 17.16
C SER A 410 5.87 1.12 16.26
N VAL A 411 5.83 1.70 15.04
CA VAL A 411 4.72 1.46 14.11
C VAL A 411 4.65 0.00 13.65
N TRP A 412 5.79 -0.68 13.60
CA TRP A 412 5.90 -2.09 13.22
C TRP A 412 5.66 -3.07 14.37
N GLY A 413 5.71 -2.58 15.62
CA GLY A 413 5.77 -3.43 16.81
C GLY A 413 7.19 -3.94 17.10
N GLU A 414 7.29 -4.88 18.03
CA GLU A 414 8.55 -5.51 18.38
C GLU A 414 9.04 -6.45 17.29
N PRO A 415 10.33 -6.40 16.91
CA PRO A 415 10.90 -7.33 15.96
C PRO A 415 10.78 -8.80 16.41
N GLY A 416 10.51 -9.69 15.47
CA GLY A 416 10.46 -11.13 15.70
C GLY A 416 11.85 -11.77 15.86
N SER A 417 11.86 -13.08 16.15
CA SER A 417 13.10 -13.87 16.29
C SER A 417 13.93 -13.97 15.01
N ASP A 418 13.34 -13.68 13.86
CA ASP A 418 13.94 -13.67 12.53
C ASP A 418 14.57 -12.32 12.15
N PHE A 419 14.51 -11.33 13.02
CA PHE A 419 15.02 -9.96 12.76
C PHE A 419 16.52 -9.93 12.37
N TYR A 420 17.31 -10.86 12.93
CA TYR A 420 18.74 -10.97 12.56
C TYR A 420 18.94 -11.21 11.05
N LEU A 421 18.00 -11.87 10.38
CA LEU A 421 18.05 -12.04 8.90
C LEU A 421 17.84 -10.71 8.18
N MET A 422 16.91 -9.88 8.67
CA MET A 422 16.68 -8.54 8.11
C MET A 422 17.92 -7.66 8.28
N GLN A 423 18.56 -7.70 9.47
CA GLN A 423 19.81 -6.98 9.70
C GLN A 423 20.95 -7.44 8.78
N ARG A 424 21.11 -8.75 8.58
CA ARG A 424 22.11 -9.29 7.65
C ARG A 424 21.84 -8.85 6.21
N LEU A 425 20.59 -8.88 5.77
CA LEU A 425 20.19 -8.38 4.45
C LEU A 425 20.50 -6.89 4.30
N LYS A 426 20.09 -6.07 5.27
CA LYS A 426 20.40 -4.62 5.26
C LYS A 426 21.91 -4.38 5.14
N ASN A 427 22.70 -5.04 5.97
CA ASN A 427 24.17 -4.90 5.95
C ASN A 427 24.80 -5.37 4.62
N GLN A 428 24.21 -6.34 3.93
CA GLN A 428 24.69 -6.82 2.64
C GLN A 428 24.32 -5.85 1.50
N PHE A 429 23.10 -5.30 1.50
CA PHE A 429 22.61 -4.44 0.42
C PHE A 429 23.00 -2.97 0.59
N ASP A 430 23.21 -2.53 1.84
CA ASP A 430 23.53 -1.15 2.19
C ASP A 430 24.52 -1.10 3.37
N PRO A 431 25.74 -1.55 3.16
CA PRO A 431 26.76 -1.67 4.23
C PRO A 431 27.15 -0.31 4.84
N ASN A 432 27.07 0.77 4.07
CA ASN A 432 27.43 2.12 4.52
C ASN A 432 26.24 2.90 5.12
N GLY A 433 25.00 2.34 5.04
CA GLY A 433 23.81 3.02 5.50
C GLY A 433 23.45 4.25 4.67
N THR A 434 23.63 4.15 3.36
CA THR A 434 23.28 5.20 2.38
C THR A 434 21.78 5.45 2.33
N PHE A 435 20.96 4.38 2.34
CA PHE A 435 19.50 4.51 2.39
C PHE A 435 19.04 4.78 3.82
N VAL A 436 18.09 5.71 3.94
CA VAL A 436 17.62 6.25 5.22
C VAL A 436 17.34 5.15 6.26
N LYS A 437 17.89 5.33 7.46
CA LYS A 437 17.69 4.47 8.63
C LYS A 437 16.54 4.99 9.49
N GLY A 438 16.06 4.13 10.38
CA GLY A 438 15.00 4.43 11.34
C GLY A 438 13.63 3.98 10.87
N ARG A 439 13.33 4.00 9.57
CA ARG A 439 11.97 3.86 9.05
C ARG A 439 11.40 2.43 9.07
N PHE A 440 12.24 1.43 8.88
CA PHE A 440 11.79 0.05 8.74
C PHE A 440 11.75 -0.68 10.08
N VAL A 441 11.40 -1.98 10.05
CA VAL A 441 11.32 -2.84 11.25
C VAL A 441 12.60 -2.74 12.06
N GLY A 442 12.49 -2.57 13.38
CA GLY A 442 13.62 -2.50 14.29
C GLY A 442 14.60 -1.33 14.02
N GLY A 443 14.18 -0.31 13.27
CA GLY A 443 15.03 0.86 12.95
C GLY A 443 15.97 0.66 11.76
N LEU A 444 15.75 -0.36 10.92
CA LEU A 444 16.50 -0.56 9.67
C LEU A 444 16.21 0.51 8.64
#